data_bc3e3de08f072bb9cd6b08375bcd5682
#
_entry.id   bc3e3de08f072bb9cd6b08375bcd5682
#
_cell.length_a   1.000
_cell.length_b   1.000
_cell.length_c   1.000
_cell.angle_alpha   90.00
_cell.angle_beta   90.00
_cell.angle_gamma   90.00
#
_symmetry.space_group_name_H-M   'P 1'
#
loop_
_entity.id
_entity.type
_entity.pdbx_description
1 polymer ?
#
loop_
_entity_poly.entity_id
_entity_poly.type
_entity_poly.pdbx_seq_one_letter_code
_entity_poly.pdbx_strand_id
1 'polypeptide(L)'
;MIAIKKLIKYFGKRVIFDDLNLSFDKGKIYALIGESGSGKTTLLNILAKLETYDSGSVTYDDTDLKEIKSQVYYRDYLGYLFQNFGLIENDSISYNLDLGLVGKKLRKNDIQECKEKVMKDVHLEHLNINQKIYELSGGEAQRVALAKLFLKNPPIILADEPTAALDPDNAQEIMDLIRSLKNPNRIIIIATHNPSIWEQADQVIRLNKIRYNNSNDDIS
;
A
#
# COMPACT_ATOMS: atom_id res chain seq x y z
N MET A 1 -14.25 -5.31 -6.31
CA MET A 1 -14.62 -4.35 -5.24
C MET A 1 -14.11 -4.88 -3.90
N ILE A 2 -13.59 -4.02 -3.03
CA ILE A 2 -13.39 -4.37 -1.61
C ILE A 2 -14.57 -3.84 -0.83
N ALA A 3 -15.17 -4.66 0.04
CA ALA A 3 -16.22 -4.22 0.95
C ALA A 3 -15.86 -4.57 2.40
N ILE A 4 -16.04 -3.59 3.27
CA ILE A 4 -15.85 -3.68 4.73
C ILE A 4 -17.20 -3.46 5.36
N LYS A 5 -17.66 -4.40 6.21
CA LYS A 5 -18.95 -4.33 6.86
C LYS A 5 -18.79 -4.55 8.36
N LYS A 6 -19.30 -3.61 9.14
CA LYS A 6 -19.36 -3.65 10.61
C LYS A 6 -18.02 -4.02 11.24
N LEU A 7 -16.93 -3.46 10.69
CA LEU A 7 -15.58 -3.77 11.16
C LEU A 7 -15.34 -3.18 12.54
N ILE A 8 -14.94 -4.04 13.47
CA ILE A 8 -14.55 -3.68 14.84
C ILE A 8 -13.09 -4.07 15.04
N LYS A 9 -12.30 -3.13 15.59
CA LYS A 9 -10.88 -3.36 15.92
C LYS A 9 -10.52 -2.69 17.23
N TYR A 10 -9.91 -3.48 18.13
CA TYR A 10 -9.33 -3.01 19.38
C TYR A 10 -7.83 -3.25 19.43
N PHE A 11 -7.12 -2.40 20.18
CA PHE A 11 -5.78 -2.68 20.72
C PHE A 11 -5.85 -2.54 22.25
N GLY A 12 -5.97 -3.67 22.94
CA GLY A 12 -6.27 -3.69 24.37
C GLY A 12 -7.60 -2.98 24.66
N LYS A 13 -7.58 -1.91 25.43
CA LYS A 13 -8.77 -1.10 25.75
C LYS A 13 -9.08 -0.01 24.71
N ARG A 14 -8.17 0.23 23.75
CA ARG A 14 -8.33 1.29 22.77
C ARG A 14 -9.12 0.78 21.57
N VAL A 15 -10.28 1.39 21.30
CA VAL A 15 -11.04 1.14 20.07
C VAL A 15 -10.40 1.91 18.93
N ILE A 16 -10.16 1.24 17.82
CA ILE A 16 -9.66 1.83 16.58
C ILE A 16 -10.82 2.00 15.60
N PHE A 17 -11.63 0.94 15.45
CA PHE A 17 -12.85 0.96 14.65
C PHE A 17 -14.01 0.39 15.46
N ASP A 18 -15.15 1.03 15.31
CA ASP A 18 -16.43 0.61 15.87
C ASP A 18 -17.49 0.75 14.78
N ASP A 19 -17.96 -0.38 14.28
CA ASP A 19 -18.94 -0.48 13.17
C ASP A 19 -18.49 0.23 11.86
N LEU A 20 -17.20 0.12 11.50
CA LEU A 20 -16.69 0.76 10.27
C LEU A 20 -17.25 0.06 9.04
N ASN A 21 -17.91 0.85 8.17
CA ASN A 21 -18.46 0.39 6.90
C ASN A 21 -17.84 1.21 5.77
N LEU A 22 -17.14 0.56 4.82
CA LEU A 22 -16.49 1.20 3.67
C LEU A 22 -16.57 0.30 2.45
N SER A 23 -16.48 0.92 1.27
CA SER A 23 -16.31 0.19 0.00
C SER A 23 -15.28 0.86 -0.89
N PHE A 24 -14.55 0.06 -1.66
CA PHE A 24 -13.54 0.50 -2.62
C PHE A 24 -13.81 -0.18 -3.96
N ASP A 25 -14.24 0.61 -4.94
CA ASP A 25 -14.50 0.14 -6.31
C ASP A 25 -13.20 -0.01 -7.09
N LYS A 26 -13.20 -0.89 -8.09
CA LYS A 26 -12.11 -0.98 -9.06
C LYS A 26 -12.04 0.28 -9.93
N GLY A 27 -10.89 0.55 -10.48
CA GLY A 27 -10.65 1.68 -11.38
C GLY A 27 -10.44 3.02 -10.68
N LYS A 28 -10.32 3.03 -9.35
CA LYS A 28 -10.22 4.26 -8.55
C LYS A 28 -8.99 4.28 -7.66
N ILE A 29 -8.50 5.50 -7.41
CA ILE A 29 -7.51 5.84 -6.40
C ILE A 29 -8.26 6.46 -5.21
N TYR A 30 -8.09 5.89 -4.03
CA TYR A 30 -8.64 6.37 -2.78
C TYR A 30 -7.56 6.96 -1.90
N ALA A 31 -7.79 8.12 -1.34
CA ALA A 31 -6.96 8.69 -0.28
C ALA A 31 -7.64 8.48 1.08
N LEU A 32 -6.96 7.77 1.98
CA LEU A 32 -7.34 7.67 3.39
C LEU A 32 -6.68 8.81 4.15
N ILE A 33 -7.45 9.73 4.68
CA ILE A 33 -6.98 10.87 5.47
C ILE A 33 -7.52 10.80 6.90
N GLY A 34 -6.90 11.55 7.80
CA GLY A 34 -7.31 11.64 9.20
C GLY A 34 -6.14 11.95 10.11
N GLU A 35 -6.44 12.32 11.35
CA GLU A 35 -5.45 12.63 12.38
C GLU A 35 -4.50 11.44 12.62
N SER A 36 -3.32 11.72 13.21
CA SER A 36 -2.44 10.65 13.67
C SER A 36 -3.17 9.75 14.68
N GLY A 37 -3.08 8.45 14.44
CA GLY A 37 -3.77 7.44 15.26
C GLY A 37 -5.27 7.29 14.97
N SER A 38 -5.79 7.79 13.83
CA SER A 38 -7.17 7.54 13.37
C SER A 38 -7.37 6.12 12.79
N GLY A 39 -6.31 5.32 12.66
CA GLY A 39 -6.41 3.95 12.18
C GLY A 39 -6.06 3.74 10.70
N LYS A 40 -5.52 4.74 9.97
CA LYS A 40 -5.17 4.60 8.54
C LYS A 40 -4.26 3.39 8.28
N THR A 41 -3.11 3.34 8.93
CA THR A 41 -2.17 2.21 8.83
C THR A 41 -2.79 0.90 9.31
N THR A 42 -3.61 0.95 10.38
CA THR A 42 -4.32 -0.24 10.88
C THR A 42 -5.29 -0.78 9.82
N LEU A 43 -6.03 0.09 9.14
CA LEU A 43 -6.94 -0.31 8.07
C LEU A 43 -6.17 -0.92 6.89
N LEU A 44 -5.07 -0.27 6.45
CA LEU A 44 -4.22 -0.83 5.40
C LEU A 44 -3.66 -2.20 5.81
N ASN A 45 -3.21 -2.36 7.04
CA ASN A 45 -2.69 -3.64 7.55
C ASN A 45 -3.77 -4.73 7.63
N ILE A 46 -5.01 -4.39 7.98
CA ILE A 46 -6.14 -5.32 7.92
C ILE A 46 -6.41 -5.75 6.47
N LEU A 47 -6.47 -4.79 5.55
CA LEU A 47 -6.62 -5.08 4.12
C LEU A 47 -5.45 -5.89 3.56
N ALA A 48 -4.25 -5.71 4.09
CA ALA A 48 -3.07 -6.48 3.73
C ALA A 48 -3.01 -7.86 4.41
N LYS A 49 -3.93 -8.22 5.29
CA LYS A 49 -3.86 -9.43 6.14
C LYS A 49 -2.61 -9.48 7.04
N LEU A 50 -2.03 -8.32 7.36
CA LEU A 50 -0.91 -8.15 8.31
C LEU A 50 -1.43 -7.91 9.74
N GLU A 51 -2.69 -7.50 9.88
CA GLU A 51 -3.37 -7.26 11.15
C GLU A 51 -4.74 -7.95 11.13
N THR A 52 -5.14 -8.48 12.27
CA THR A 52 -6.46 -9.10 12.47
C THR A 52 -7.48 -8.05 12.89
N TYR A 53 -8.76 -8.41 12.82
CA TYR A 53 -9.85 -7.60 13.36
C TYR A 53 -10.76 -8.47 14.24
N ASP A 54 -11.45 -7.81 15.19
CA ASP A 54 -12.20 -8.51 16.25
C ASP A 54 -13.58 -8.97 15.77
N SER A 55 -14.25 -8.15 14.93
CA SER A 55 -15.57 -8.47 14.38
C SER A 55 -15.81 -7.79 13.03
N GLY A 56 -16.85 -8.22 12.32
CA GLY A 56 -17.19 -7.74 10.99
C GLY A 56 -16.64 -8.62 9.88
N SER A 57 -16.66 -8.10 8.65
CA SER A 57 -16.14 -8.80 7.47
C SER A 57 -15.41 -7.86 6.52
N VAL A 58 -14.42 -8.41 5.81
CA VAL A 58 -13.70 -7.74 4.73
C VAL A 58 -13.69 -8.69 3.54
N THR A 59 -14.31 -8.28 2.43
CA THR A 59 -14.40 -9.11 1.22
C THR A 59 -13.69 -8.43 0.04
N TYR A 60 -13.17 -9.26 -0.88
CA TYR A 60 -12.71 -8.85 -2.20
C TYR A 60 -13.47 -9.64 -3.26
N ASP A 61 -14.22 -8.95 -4.14
CA ASP A 61 -15.10 -9.55 -5.14
C ASP A 61 -15.96 -10.68 -4.53
N ASP A 62 -16.68 -10.35 -3.43
CA ASP A 62 -17.56 -11.20 -2.66
C ASP A 62 -16.91 -12.38 -1.90
N THR A 63 -15.61 -12.58 -2.03
CA THR A 63 -14.86 -13.58 -1.26
C THR A 63 -14.31 -12.96 0.01
N ASP A 64 -14.56 -13.56 1.18
CA ASP A 64 -13.97 -13.10 2.45
C ASP A 64 -12.44 -13.22 2.37
N LEU A 65 -11.73 -12.15 2.73
CA LEU A 65 -10.26 -12.17 2.73
C LEU A 65 -9.70 -13.29 3.63
N LYS A 66 -10.42 -13.70 4.67
CA LYS A 66 -9.98 -14.81 5.55
C LYS A 66 -9.90 -16.14 4.79
N GLU A 67 -10.75 -16.35 3.80
CA GLU A 67 -10.81 -17.59 3.00
C GLU A 67 -9.66 -17.66 1.97
N ILE A 68 -9.13 -16.52 1.52
CA ILE A 68 -8.01 -16.50 0.59
C ILE A 68 -6.74 -16.86 1.34
N LYS A 69 -6.04 -17.94 0.94
CA LYS A 69 -4.74 -18.32 1.54
C LYS A 69 -3.75 -17.16 1.45
N SER A 70 -3.06 -16.82 2.55
CA SER A 70 -2.15 -15.67 2.61
C SER A 70 -1.07 -15.68 1.54
N GLN A 71 -0.48 -16.85 1.23
CA GLN A 71 0.50 -16.97 0.16
C GLN A 71 -0.06 -16.59 -1.22
N VAL A 72 -1.29 -17.01 -1.53
CA VAL A 72 -1.98 -16.65 -2.78
C VAL A 72 -2.29 -15.15 -2.79
N TYR A 73 -2.80 -14.63 -1.66
CA TYR A 73 -3.13 -13.22 -1.54
C TYR A 73 -1.92 -12.32 -1.75
N TYR A 74 -0.81 -12.62 -1.07
CA TYR A 74 0.44 -11.86 -1.23
C TYR A 74 1.08 -12.03 -2.60
N ARG A 75 0.96 -13.18 -3.24
CA ARG A 75 1.54 -13.41 -4.57
C ARG A 75 0.73 -12.72 -5.66
N ASP A 76 -0.59 -12.90 -5.66
CA ASP A 76 -1.44 -12.64 -6.83
C ASP A 76 -2.31 -11.38 -6.69
N TYR A 77 -2.64 -10.97 -5.46
CA TYR A 77 -3.64 -9.91 -5.25
C TYR A 77 -3.07 -8.61 -4.71
N LEU A 78 -2.11 -8.66 -3.81
CA LEU A 78 -1.68 -7.50 -3.03
C LEU A 78 -0.33 -6.95 -3.48
N GLY A 79 -0.25 -5.65 -3.71
CA GLY A 79 0.97 -4.85 -3.70
C GLY A 79 0.92 -3.87 -2.53
N TYR A 80 1.98 -3.80 -1.73
CA TYR A 80 2.06 -2.87 -0.62
C TYR A 80 3.32 -2.03 -0.70
N LEU A 81 3.15 -0.71 -0.77
CA LEU A 81 4.20 0.29 -0.58
C LEU A 81 4.20 0.71 0.89
N PHE A 82 5.15 0.18 1.63
CA PHE A 82 5.36 0.53 3.03
C PHE A 82 6.06 1.89 3.16
N GLN A 83 5.89 2.56 4.28
CA GLN A 83 6.60 3.80 4.60
C GLN A 83 8.13 3.64 4.58
N ASN A 84 8.64 2.44 4.91
CA ASN A 84 10.07 2.06 4.85
C ASN A 84 10.40 1.27 3.57
N PHE A 85 9.69 1.51 2.47
CA PHE A 85 9.85 0.92 1.14
C PHE A 85 9.55 -0.58 1.02
N GLY A 86 9.72 -1.38 2.09
CA GLY A 86 9.52 -2.85 2.06
C GLY A 86 10.48 -3.56 1.10
N LEU A 87 11.73 -3.10 1.07
CA LEU A 87 12.83 -3.68 0.32
C LEU A 87 13.78 -4.43 1.25
N ILE A 88 14.52 -5.39 0.70
CA ILE A 88 15.59 -6.09 1.42
C ILE A 88 16.86 -5.29 1.22
N GLU A 89 17.27 -4.53 2.26
CA GLU A 89 18.30 -3.52 2.18
C GLU A 89 19.68 -4.09 1.81
N ASN A 90 20.03 -5.26 2.34
CA ASN A 90 21.30 -5.93 2.09
C ASN A 90 21.37 -6.68 0.76
N ASP A 91 20.28 -6.68 -0.01
CA ASP A 91 20.22 -7.32 -1.32
C ASP A 91 20.25 -6.30 -2.46
N SER A 92 20.51 -6.78 -3.68
CA SER A 92 20.60 -5.94 -4.87
C SER A 92 19.22 -5.45 -5.34
N ILE A 93 19.22 -4.39 -6.16
CA ILE A 93 18.04 -3.95 -6.91
C ILE A 93 17.46 -5.15 -7.67
N SER A 94 18.30 -5.90 -8.41
CA SER A 94 17.87 -7.07 -9.18
C SER A 94 17.13 -8.09 -8.33
N TYR A 95 17.64 -8.43 -7.14
CA TYR A 95 16.99 -9.37 -6.24
C TYR A 95 15.63 -8.86 -5.75
N ASN A 96 15.55 -7.59 -5.37
CA ASN A 96 14.29 -6.98 -4.94
C ASN A 96 13.25 -6.95 -6.06
N LEU A 97 13.67 -6.75 -7.32
CA LEU A 97 12.79 -6.80 -8.48
C LEU A 97 12.29 -8.23 -8.75
N ASP A 98 13.12 -9.27 -8.52
CA ASP A 98 12.70 -10.67 -8.65
C ASP A 98 11.51 -11.02 -7.75
N LEU A 99 11.41 -10.38 -6.58
CA LEU A 99 10.25 -10.55 -5.68
C LEU A 99 8.94 -10.09 -6.34
N GLY A 100 8.99 -9.13 -7.25
CA GLY A 100 7.82 -8.71 -8.05
C GLY A 100 7.43 -9.72 -9.13
N LEU A 101 8.31 -10.63 -9.47
CA LEU A 101 8.09 -11.64 -10.52
C LEU A 101 7.74 -13.04 -9.96
N VAL A 102 7.68 -13.18 -8.64
CA VAL A 102 7.33 -14.44 -7.98
C VAL A 102 5.98 -14.96 -8.48
N GLY A 103 5.96 -16.23 -8.91
CA GLY A 103 4.76 -16.88 -9.46
C GLY A 103 4.53 -16.67 -10.95
N LYS A 104 5.30 -15.80 -11.62
CA LYS A 104 5.24 -15.62 -13.08
C LYS A 104 6.09 -16.65 -13.80
N LYS A 105 5.51 -17.30 -14.81
CA LYS A 105 6.23 -18.28 -15.66
C LYS A 105 6.93 -17.54 -16.80
N LEU A 106 8.10 -16.96 -16.54
CA LEU A 106 8.90 -16.20 -17.50
C LEU A 106 10.21 -16.95 -17.80
N ARG A 107 10.72 -16.84 -19.03
CA ARG A 107 12.06 -17.30 -19.39
C ARG A 107 13.09 -16.31 -18.85
N LYS A 108 14.33 -16.73 -18.68
CA LYS A 108 15.41 -15.92 -18.12
C LYS A 108 15.63 -14.59 -18.89
N ASN A 109 15.57 -14.65 -20.23
CA ASN A 109 15.71 -13.45 -21.05
C ASN A 109 14.53 -12.49 -20.86
N ASP A 110 13.29 -12.99 -20.78
CA ASP A 110 12.09 -12.18 -20.57
C ASP A 110 12.15 -11.47 -19.19
N ILE A 111 12.70 -12.13 -18.16
CA ILE A 111 12.93 -11.53 -16.83
C ILE A 111 13.89 -10.35 -16.94
N GLN A 112 15.00 -10.50 -17.64
CA GLN A 112 15.98 -9.42 -17.80
C GLN A 112 15.37 -8.22 -18.55
N GLU A 113 14.68 -8.47 -19.65
CA GLU A 113 13.98 -7.43 -20.42
C GLU A 113 12.93 -6.70 -19.58
N CYS A 114 12.14 -7.43 -18.76
CA CYS A 114 11.18 -6.83 -17.85
C CYS A 114 11.85 -5.92 -16.82
N LYS A 115 13.00 -6.32 -16.26
CA LYS A 115 13.75 -5.51 -15.29
C LYS A 115 14.33 -4.26 -15.94
N GLU A 116 14.94 -4.38 -17.12
CA GLU A 116 15.49 -3.24 -17.85
C GLU A 116 14.39 -2.23 -18.22
N LYS A 117 13.24 -2.74 -18.69
CA LYS A 117 12.11 -1.90 -19.00
C LYS A 117 11.59 -1.15 -17.77
N VAL A 118 11.35 -1.87 -16.67
CA VAL A 118 10.77 -1.23 -15.48
C VAL A 118 11.72 -0.21 -14.85
N MET A 119 13.04 -0.43 -14.91
CA MET A 119 14.03 0.55 -14.45
C MET A 119 13.94 1.86 -15.24
N LYS A 120 13.68 1.79 -16.56
CA LYS A 120 13.39 2.97 -17.38
C LYS A 120 12.06 3.61 -17.01
N ASP A 121 11.00 2.80 -16.83
CA ASP A 121 9.65 3.28 -16.49
C ASP A 121 9.63 4.06 -15.16
N VAL A 122 10.59 3.79 -14.25
CA VAL A 122 10.73 4.50 -12.96
C VAL A 122 11.94 5.46 -12.91
N HIS A 123 12.55 5.78 -14.06
CA HIS A 123 13.69 6.71 -14.19
C HIS A 123 14.93 6.32 -13.39
N LEU A 124 15.25 5.02 -13.36
CA LEU A 124 16.42 4.44 -12.67
C LEU A 124 17.38 3.72 -13.64
N GLU A 125 17.32 3.96 -14.94
CA GLU A 125 18.18 3.34 -15.95
C GLU A 125 19.68 3.66 -15.78
N HIS A 126 20.00 4.71 -15.04
CA HIS A 126 21.37 5.10 -14.73
C HIS A 126 22.02 4.25 -13.62
N LEU A 127 21.22 3.50 -12.85
CA LEU A 127 21.71 2.70 -11.74
C LEU A 127 22.17 1.30 -12.21
N ASN A 128 23.20 0.78 -11.55
CA ASN A 128 23.61 -0.60 -11.72
C ASN A 128 22.63 -1.50 -10.96
N ILE A 129 21.95 -2.42 -11.66
CA ILE A 129 20.97 -3.32 -11.08
C ILE A 129 21.53 -4.26 -9.99
N ASN A 130 22.86 -4.43 -9.93
CA ASN A 130 23.53 -5.21 -8.87
C ASN A 130 23.87 -4.38 -7.63
N GLN A 131 23.63 -3.07 -7.66
CA GLN A 131 23.82 -2.17 -6.53
C GLN A 131 22.89 -2.56 -5.36
N LYS A 132 23.35 -2.43 -4.13
CA LYS A 132 22.58 -2.75 -2.93
C LYS A 132 21.61 -1.63 -2.59
N ILE A 133 20.47 -1.99 -2.00
CA ILE A 133 19.44 -1.01 -1.65
C ILE A 133 19.94 0.04 -0.63
N TYR A 134 20.77 -0.36 0.34
CA TYR A 134 21.32 0.58 1.34
C TYR A 134 22.26 1.66 0.73
N GLU A 135 22.69 1.49 -0.51
CA GLU A 135 23.54 2.46 -1.24
C GLU A 135 22.71 3.53 -1.95
N LEU A 136 21.38 3.37 -1.99
CA LEU A 136 20.46 4.25 -2.71
C LEU A 136 20.00 5.42 -1.83
N SER A 137 19.71 6.54 -2.48
CA SER A 137 18.92 7.60 -1.84
C SER A 137 17.50 7.14 -1.52
N GLY A 138 16.81 7.83 -0.61
CA GLY A 138 15.42 7.49 -0.28
C GLY A 138 14.48 7.52 -1.49
N GLY A 139 14.65 8.49 -2.40
CA GLY A 139 13.86 8.58 -3.63
C GLY A 139 14.13 7.43 -4.61
N GLU A 140 15.40 7.02 -4.77
CA GLU A 140 15.76 5.86 -5.60
C GLU A 140 15.20 4.56 -5.01
N ALA A 141 15.33 4.35 -3.70
CA ALA A 141 14.76 3.19 -3.02
C ALA A 141 13.23 3.12 -3.19
N GLN A 142 12.55 4.27 -3.09
CA GLN A 142 11.10 4.37 -3.33
C GLN A 142 10.75 3.98 -4.77
N ARG A 143 11.52 4.44 -5.76
CA ARG A 143 11.31 4.06 -7.18
C ARG A 143 11.59 2.57 -7.42
N VAL A 144 12.57 1.97 -6.75
CA VAL A 144 12.77 0.50 -6.78
C VAL A 144 11.56 -0.24 -6.19
N ALA A 145 10.97 0.24 -5.10
CA ALA A 145 9.76 -0.33 -4.53
C ALA A 145 8.56 -0.24 -5.51
N LEU A 146 8.44 0.88 -6.21
CA LEU A 146 7.45 1.04 -7.29
C LEU A 146 7.75 0.11 -8.48
N ALA A 147 9.02 0.01 -8.92
CA ALA A 147 9.42 -0.91 -9.99
C ALA A 147 9.02 -2.36 -9.68
N LYS A 148 9.27 -2.81 -8.44
CA LYS A 148 8.78 -4.11 -7.95
C LYS A 148 7.26 -4.24 -8.08
N LEU A 149 6.52 -3.18 -7.79
CA LEU A 149 5.07 -3.15 -7.88
C LEU A 149 4.58 -3.19 -9.33
N PHE A 150 5.24 -2.47 -10.25
CA PHE A 150 4.98 -2.54 -11.70
C PHE A 150 5.17 -3.96 -12.22
N LEU A 151 6.29 -4.60 -11.88
CA LEU A 151 6.57 -5.99 -12.26
C LEU A 151 5.52 -6.96 -11.71
N LYS A 152 5.08 -6.76 -10.48
CA LYS A 152 4.05 -7.60 -9.85
C LYS A 152 2.70 -7.42 -10.51
N ASN A 153 2.30 -6.19 -10.83
CA ASN A 153 1.04 -5.82 -11.48
C ASN A 153 -0.22 -6.32 -10.72
N PRO A 154 -0.35 -6.07 -9.42
CA PRO A 154 -1.43 -6.61 -8.60
C PRO A 154 -2.76 -5.87 -8.78
N PRO A 155 -3.93 -6.51 -8.53
CA PRO A 155 -5.22 -5.84 -8.59
C PRO A 155 -5.51 -4.93 -7.39
N ILE A 156 -4.80 -5.07 -6.28
CA ILE A 156 -4.92 -4.22 -5.09
C ILE A 156 -3.56 -3.61 -4.79
N ILE A 157 -3.50 -2.30 -4.69
CA ILE A 157 -2.32 -1.55 -4.25
C ILE A 157 -2.67 -0.78 -2.99
N LEU A 158 -1.90 -1.00 -1.95
CA LEU A 158 -1.95 -0.23 -0.71
C LEU A 158 -0.66 0.57 -0.59
N ALA A 159 -0.74 1.83 -0.19
CA ALA A 159 0.41 2.68 0.05
C ALA A 159 0.25 3.44 1.37
N ASP A 160 1.21 3.29 2.26
CA ASP A 160 1.21 3.97 3.56
C ASP A 160 2.26 5.07 3.54
N GLU A 161 1.79 6.34 3.49
CA GLU A 161 2.63 7.55 3.42
C GLU A 161 3.74 7.46 2.36
N PRO A 162 3.42 7.17 1.09
CA PRO A 162 4.42 6.81 0.08
C PRO A 162 5.40 7.93 -0.28
N THR A 163 5.17 9.15 0.20
CA THR A 163 6.02 10.33 -0.12
C THR A 163 6.48 11.07 1.14
N ALA A 164 6.27 10.53 2.35
CA ALA A 164 6.52 11.24 3.60
C ALA A 164 7.98 11.67 3.82
N ALA A 165 8.94 10.96 3.23
CA ALA A 165 10.38 11.22 3.37
C ALA A 165 10.98 11.95 2.16
N LEU A 166 10.16 12.44 1.23
CA LEU A 166 10.60 13.03 -0.03
C LEU A 166 10.36 14.54 -0.06
N ASP A 167 11.22 15.25 -0.79
CA ASP A 167 10.97 16.64 -1.16
C ASP A 167 9.77 16.74 -2.14
N PRO A 168 9.19 17.93 -2.35
CA PRO A 168 7.99 18.10 -3.15
C PRO A 168 8.09 17.59 -4.59
N ASP A 169 9.24 17.77 -5.26
CA ASP A 169 9.42 17.39 -6.66
C ASP A 169 9.47 15.86 -6.79
N ASN A 170 10.26 15.19 -5.97
CA ASN A 170 10.31 13.74 -5.91
C ASN A 170 8.97 13.15 -5.46
N ALA A 171 8.24 13.80 -4.55
CA ALA A 171 6.91 13.36 -4.12
C ALA A 171 5.91 13.38 -5.28
N GLN A 172 5.95 14.40 -6.14
CA GLN A 172 5.09 14.48 -7.32
C GLN A 172 5.41 13.37 -8.33
N GLU A 173 6.68 13.11 -8.61
CA GLU A 173 7.08 12.02 -9.52
C GLU A 173 6.61 10.64 -9.02
N ILE A 174 6.74 10.37 -7.72
CA ILE A 174 6.22 9.13 -7.12
C ILE A 174 4.69 9.02 -7.29
N MET A 175 3.96 10.13 -7.11
CA MET A 175 2.52 10.14 -7.32
C MET A 175 2.14 9.91 -8.77
N ASP A 176 2.87 10.48 -9.72
CA ASP A 176 2.63 10.25 -11.16
C ASP A 176 2.87 8.78 -11.53
N LEU A 177 3.92 8.15 -10.97
CA LEU A 177 4.18 6.73 -11.12
C LEU A 177 3.04 5.88 -10.51
N ILE A 178 2.55 6.20 -9.31
CA ILE A 178 1.41 5.51 -8.70
C ILE A 178 0.15 5.68 -9.56
N ARG A 179 -0.11 6.87 -10.09
CA ARG A 179 -1.25 7.14 -10.97
C ARG A 179 -1.18 6.37 -12.29
N SER A 180 0.02 6.20 -12.84
CA SER A 180 0.23 5.41 -14.06
C SER A 180 -0.13 3.92 -13.88
N LEU A 181 -0.12 3.43 -12.64
CA LEU A 181 -0.58 2.09 -12.29
C LEU A 181 -2.11 1.95 -12.35
N LYS A 182 -2.88 3.05 -12.39
CA LYS A 182 -4.35 3.00 -12.43
C LYS A 182 -4.83 2.27 -13.68
N ASN A 183 -5.76 1.33 -13.51
CA ASN A 183 -6.47 0.67 -14.61
C ASN A 183 -7.88 0.25 -14.14
N PRO A 184 -8.81 -0.10 -15.06
CA PRO A 184 -10.21 -0.39 -14.71
C PRO A 184 -10.42 -1.52 -13.70
N ASN A 185 -9.44 -2.44 -13.54
CA ASN A 185 -9.56 -3.60 -12.67
C ASN A 185 -8.80 -3.46 -11.35
N ARG A 186 -8.14 -2.30 -11.11
CA ARG A 186 -7.28 -2.09 -9.95
C ARG A 186 -7.90 -1.16 -8.93
N ILE A 187 -7.67 -1.46 -7.66
CA ILE A 187 -7.98 -0.61 -6.52
C ILE A 187 -6.65 -0.09 -5.97
N ILE A 188 -6.51 1.23 -5.81
CA ILE A 188 -5.35 1.86 -5.20
C ILE A 188 -5.85 2.61 -3.95
N ILE A 189 -5.27 2.31 -2.79
CA ILE A 189 -5.62 2.97 -1.53
C ILE A 189 -4.35 3.56 -0.92
N ILE A 190 -4.32 4.87 -0.74
CA ILE A 190 -3.18 5.63 -0.23
C ILE A 190 -3.55 6.25 1.10
N ALA A 191 -2.88 5.86 2.19
CA ALA A 191 -2.96 6.58 3.45
C ALA A 191 -1.98 7.75 3.41
N THR A 192 -2.45 8.96 3.66
CA THR A 192 -1.61 10.15 3.67
C THR A 192 -2.19 11.27 4.51
N HIS A 193 -1.32 12.16 4.97
CA HIS A 193 -1.67 13.44 5.59
C HIS A 193 -1.34 14.63 4.67
N ASN A 194 -0.76 14.40 3.49
CA ASN A 194 -0.35 15.44 2.55
C ASN A 194 -1.50 15.86 1.62
N PRO A 195 -1.93 17.16 1.64
CA PRO A 195 -2.97 17.69 0.77
C PRO A 195 -2.71 17.47 -0.71
N SER A 196 -1.48 17.68 -1.17
CA SER A 196 -1.13 17.55 -2.59
C SER A 196 -1.34 16.13 -3.14
N ILE A 197 -1.41 15.13 -2.26
CA ILE A 197 -1.66 13.72 -2.63
C ILE A 197 -3.16 13.43 -2.68
N TRP A 198 -3.91 13.79 -1.62
CA TRP A 198 -5.34 13.43 -1.61
C TRP A 198 -6.16 14.23 -2.61
N GLU A 199 -5.74 15.42 -3.01
CA GLU A 199 -6.39 16.21 -4.05
C GLU A 199 -6.29 15.56 -5.44
N GLN A 200 -5.34 14.65 -5.63
CA GLN A 200 -5.14 13.88 -6.85
C GLN A 200 -5.88 12.54 -6.86
N ALA A 201 -6.53 12.16 -5.75
CA ALA A 201 -7.30 10.93 -5.65
C ALA A 201 -8.70 11.08 -6.26
N ASP A 202 -9.27 9.98 -6.77
CA ASP A 202 -10.66 9.97 -7.27
C ASP A 202 -11.68 10.11 -6.12
N GLN A 203 -11.34 9.61 -4.93
CA GLN A 203 -12.17 9.72 -3.73
C GLN A 203 -11.31 9.88 -2.47
N VAL A 204 -11.78 10.72 -1.56
CA VAL A 204 -11.14 10.94 -0.26
C VAL A 204 -12.03 10.35 0.83
N ILE A 205 -11.46 9.49 1.66
CA ILE A 205 -12.12 8.87 2.82
C ILE A 205 -11.45 9.40 4.08
N ARG A 206 -12.23 10.08 4.93
CA ARG A 206 -11.74 10.59 6.20
C ARG A 206 -12.04 9.59 7.31
N LEU A 207 -10.99 9.08 7.95
CA LEU A 207 -11.10 8.28 9.17
C LEU A 207 -11.04 9.19 10.39
N ASN A 208 -12.09 9.15 11.20
CA ASN A 208 -12.15 9.90 12.44
C ASN A 208 -11.61 9.07 13.60
N LYS A 209 -10.82 9.75 14.46
CA LYS A 209 -10.35 9.11 15.70
C LYS A 209 -11.53 8.97 16.67
N ILE A 210 -11.73 7.77 17.20
CA ILE A 210 -12.71 7.55 18.25
C ILE A 210 -12.17 8.18 19.52
N ARG A 211 -12.84 9.23 20.00
CA ARG A 211 -12.52 9.90 21.25
C ARG A 211 -13.37 9.29 22.36
N TYR A 212 -12.73 8.70 23.37
CA TYR A 212 -13.42 8.43 24.62
C TYR A 212 -13.59 9.75 25.39
N ASN A 213 -14.80 10.15 25.65
CA ASN A 213 -15.06 11.06 26.74
C ASN A 213 -14.80 10.27 28.03
N ASN A 214 -13.67 10.49 28.69
CA ASN A 214 -13.46 10.09 30.07
C ASN A 214 -14.38 10.97 30.96
N SER A 215 -15.67 10.68 30.94
CA SER A 215 -16.61 11.20 31.91
C SER A 215 -16.64 10.24 33.12
N ASN A 216 -15.51 10.12 33.82
CA ASN A 216 -15.43 9.51 35.13
C ASN A 216 -14.27 10.08 35.93
N ASP A 217 -14.21 11.40 36.06
CA ASP A 217 -13.48 12.08 37.13
C ASP A 217 -14.48 13.01 37.83
N ASP A 218 -15.50 12.44 38.47
CA ASP A 218 -16.28 13.09 39.53
C ASP A 218 -17.03 12.01 40.29
N ILE A 219 -16.30 11.29 41.13
CA ILE A 219 -16.82 10.71 42.38
C ILE A 219 -15.72 10.89 43.43
N SER A 220 -15.72 12.04 44.07
CA SER A 220 -15.10 12.23 45.39
C SER A 220 -15.98 11.63 46.47
#